data_8231335d5b770feea64c07f645f0262a
#
_entry.id   8231335d5b770feea64c07f645f0262a
#
_cell.length_a   1.000
_cell.length_b   1.000
_cell.length_c   1.000
_cell.angle_alpha   90.00
_cell.angle_beta   90.00
_cell.angle_gamma   90.00
#
_symmetry.space_group_name_H-M   'P 1'
#
loop_
_entity.id
_entity.type
_entity.pdbx_description
1 polymer ?
#
loop_
_entity_poly.entity_id
_entity_poly.type
_entity_poly.pdbx_seq_one_letter_code
_entity_poly.pdbx_strand_id
1 'polypeptide(L)' 'MSKFFLNVWYLLVGFPAELTYWFEGAKTVVHVRKFREVKPNHIMFQNIKTEKHVIIKSDIPIKYIIKED' A
#
# COMPACT_ATOMS: atom_id res chain seq x y z
N MET A 1 16.16 5.97 -4.45
CA MET A 1 14.69 5.96 -4.53
C MET A 1 14.14 4.65 -5.01
N SER A 2 14.64 4.15 -6.15
CA SER A 2 14.18 2.85 -6.65
C SER A 2 14.43 1.71 -5.66
N LYS A 3 15.54 1.74 -4.93
CA LYS A 3 15.84 0.73 -3.92
C LYS A 3 14.81 0.70 -2.80
N PHE A 4 14.30 1.87 -2.41
CA PHE A 4 13.28 1.96 -1.39
C PHE A 4 12.00 1.26 -1.83
N PHE A 5 11.56 1.52 -3.05
CA PHE A 5 10.35 0.90 -3.58
C PHE A 5 10.51 -0.60 -3.77
N LEU A 6 11.67 -1.05 -4.21
CA LEU A 6 11.95 -2.47 -4.33
C LEU A 6 11.90 -3.16 -2.97
N ASN A 7 12.45 -2.55 -1.95
CA ASN A 7 12.42 -3.12 -0.60
C ASN A 7 10.98 -3.23 -0.09
N VAL A 8 10.17 -2.21 -0.29
CA VAL A 8 8.76 -2.24 0.09
C VAL A 8 8.04 -3.35 -0.67
N TRP A 9 8.29 -3.46 -1.96
CA TRP A 9 7.71 -4.50 -2.79
C TRP A 9 8.07 -5.90 -2.28
N TYR A 10 9.34 -6.12 -1.97
CA TYR A 10 9.80 -7.40 -1.47
C TYR A 10 9.20 -7.76 -0.12
N LEU A 11 9.11 -6.80 0.76
CA LEU A 11 8.55 -7.04 2.09
C LEU A 11 7.10 -7.48 2.02
N LEU A 12 6.36 -7.02 1.02
CA LEU A 12 4.93 -7.25 0.95
C LEU A 12 4.51 -8.36 -0.01
N VAL A 13 5.43 -8.89 -0.80
CA VAL A 13 5.13 -10.02 -1.67
C VAL A 13 5.01 -11.28 -0.81
N GLY A 14 3.78 -11.70 -0.57
CA GLY A 14 3.49 -12.90 0.21
C GLY A 14 3.51 -12.73 1.72
N PHE A 15 3.90 -11.56 2.24
CA PHE A 15 3.94 -11.30 3.68
C PHE A 15 2.86 -10.33 4.09
N PRO A 16 2.16 -10.59 5.22
CA PRO A 16 1.17 -9.64 5.71
C PRO A 16 1.86 -8.39 6.27
N ALA A 17 1.22 -7.25 6.09
CA ALA A 17 1.69 -5.99 6.63
C ALA A 17 0.51 -5.09 6.91
N GLU A 18 0.71 -4.09 7.78
CA GLU A 18 -0.29 -3.10 8.07
C GLU A 18 0.00 -1.86 7.23
N LEU A 19 -0.97 -1.49 6.40
CA LEU A 19 -0.90 -0.30 5.58
C LEU A 19 -1.78 0.78 6.18
N THR A 20 -1.18 1.94 6.44
CA THR A 20 -1.91 3.13 6.84
C THR A 20 -1.76 4.13 5.71
N TYR A 21 -2.87 4.63 5.18
CA TYR A 21 -2.80 5.61 4.10
C TYR A 21 -3.84 6.70 4.31
N TRP A 22 -3.59 7.84 3.69
CA TRP A 22 -4.50 8.99 3.75
C TRP A 22 -5.01 9.24 2.34
N PHE A 23 -6.31 9.20 2.18
CA PHE A 23 -6.97 9.41 0.90
C PHE A 23 -8.12 10.38 1.11
N GLU A 24 -8.09 11.49 0.40
CA GLU A 24 -9.10 12.55 0.53
C GLU A 24 -9.25 13.04 1.97
N GLY A 25 -8.14 13.13 2.69
CA GLY A 25 -8.13 13.58 4.07
C GLY A 25 -8.54 12.53 5.09
N ALA A 26 -8.91 11.35 4.67
CA ALA A 26 -9.32 10.29 5.58
C ALA A 26 -8.17 9.30 5.79
N LYS A 27 -7.90 8.97 7.05
CA LYS A 27 -6.91 7.97 7.43
C LYS A 27 -7.56 6.60 7.42
N THR A 28 -6.93 5.66 6.73
CA THR A 28 -7.42 4.28 6.67
C THR A 28 -6.29 3.32 7.02
N VAL A 29 -6.59 2.33 7.85
CA VAL A 29 -5.64 1.29 8.24
C VAL A 29 -6.19 -0.05 7.78
N VAL A 30 -5.39 -0.78 7.00
CA VAL A 30 -5.80 -2.08 6.50
C VAL A 30 -4.64 -3.06 6.58
N HIS A 31 -4.95 -4.35 6.69
CA HIS A 31 -3.96 -5.39 6.60
C HIS A 31 -3.90 -5.83 5.14
N VAL A 32 -2.71 -5.79 4.58
CA VAL A 32 -2.52 -5.97 3.14
C VAL A 32 -1.42 -6.98 2.82
N ARG A 33 -1.45 -7.43 1.59
CA ARG A 33 -0.44 -8.30 1.00
C ARG A 33 -0.20 -7.81 -0.41
N LYS A 34 1.00 -8.06 -0.94
CA LYS A 34 1.33 -7.71 -2.33
C LYS A 34 1.15 -6.22 -2.64
N PHE A 35 1.58 -5.37 -1.71
CA PHE A 35 1.51 -3.94 -1.92
C PHE A 35 2.47 -3.50 -3.04
N ARG A 36 2.01 -2.54 -3.84
CA ARG A 36 2.83 -1.97 -4.89
C ARG A 36 2.48 -0.49 -5.08
N GLU A 37 3.50 0.35 -5.12
CA GLU A 37 3.35 1.74 -5.51
C GLU A 37 3.68 1.85 -7.00
N VAL A 38 2.66 2.07 -7.82
CA VAL A 38 2.84 2.24 -9.27
C VAL A 38 3.34 3.64 -9.56
N LYS A 39 2.73 4.63 -8.90
CA LYS A 39 3.10 6.04 -8.98
C LYS A 39 2.87 6.65 -7.59
N PRO A 40 3.46 7.83 -7.30
CA PRO A 40 3.21 8.46 -5.99
C PRO A 40 1.73 8.66 -5.66
N ASN A 41 0.89 8.77 -6.67
CA ASN A 41 -0.56 8.94 -6.49
C ASN A 41 -1.38 7.70 -6.89
N HIS A 42 -0.71 6.55 -7.05
CA HIS A 42 -1.40 5.34 -7.50
C HIS A 42 -0.79 4.13 -6.81
N ILE A 43 -1.52 3.56 -5.86
CA ILE A 43 -1.07 2.39 -5.12
C ILE A 43 -2.03 1.22 -5.32
N MET A 44 -1.50 0.01 -5.20
CA MET A 44 -2.25 -1.24 -5.35
C MET A 44 -1.89 -2.16 -4.21
N PHE A 45 -2.86 -2.93 -3.73
CA PHE A 45 -2.60 -3.95 -2.72
C PHE A 45 -3.73 -4.97 -2.69
N GLN A 46 -3.48 -6.08 -2.00
CA GLN A 46 -4.51 -7.08 -1.75
C GLN A 46 -4.93 -7.01 -0.29
N ASN A 47 -6.21 -6.82 -0.05
CA ASN A 47 -6.77 -6.83 1.31
C ASN A 47 -6.82 -8.27 1.80
N ILE A 48 -6.19 -8.54 2.93
CA ILE A 48 -6.11 -9.90 3.46
C ILE A 48 -7.47 -10.44 3.88
N LYS A 49 -8.31 -9.59 4.46
CA LYS A 49 -9.62 -10.02 4.95
C LYS A 49 -10.58 -10.39 3.84
N THR A 50 -10.60 -9.61 2.77
CA THR A 50 -11.53 -9.83 1.66
C THR A 50 -10.90 -10.58 0.51
N GLU A 51 -9.58 -10.69 0.50
CA GLU A 51 -8.78 -11.25 -0.58
C GLU A 51 -8.94 -10.52 -1.91
N LYS A 52 -9.54 -9.33 -1.88
CA LYS A 52 -9.75 -8.53 -3.08
C LYS A 52 -8.57 -7.61 -3.33
N HIS A 53 -8.27 -7.39 -4.60
CA HIS A 53 -7.28 -6.41 -5.01
C HIS A 53 -7.91 -5.02 -4.99
N VAL A 54 -7.18 -4.07 -4.40
CA VAL A 54 -7.65 -2.70 -4.28
C VAL A 54 -6.67 -1.80 -5.02
N ILE A 55 -7.21 -0.88 -5.80
CA ILE A 55 -6.42 0.12 -6.51
C ILE A 55 -6.91 1.48 -6.07
N ILE A 56 -5.96 2.32 -5.61
CA ILE A 56 -6.29 3.67 -5.16
C ILE A 56 -5.53 4.65 -6.04
N LYS A 57 -6.26 5.53 -6.67
CA LYS A 57 -5.72 6.61 -7.49
C LYS A 57 -6.18 7.95 -6.92
N SER A 58 -5.27 8.90 -6.89
CA SER A 58 -5.57 10.22 -6.37
C SER A 58 -5.01 11.28 -7.31
N ASP A 59 -5.52 12.50 -7.22
CA ASP A 59 -4.99 13.63 -7.98
C ASP A 59 -3.70 14.18 -7.36
N ILE A 60 -3.44 13.83 -6.11
CA ILE A 60 -2.24 14.25 -5.39
C ILE A 60 -1.52 13.01 -4.87
N PRO A 61 -0.23 13.12 -4.53
CA PRO A 61 0.50 11.99 -3.98
C PRO A 61 -0.20 11.45 -2.72
N ILE A 62 -0.25 10.13 -2.61
CA ILE A 62 -0.87 9.46 -1.48
C ILE A 62 0.19 9.27 -0.40
N LYS A 63 -0.09 9.77 0.80
CA LYS A 63 0.77 9.54 1.95
C LYS A 63 0.41 8.17 2.54
N TYR A 64 1.41 7.34 2.75
CA TYR A 64 1.17 6.04 3.36
C TYR A 64 2.35 5.60 4.21
N ILE A 65 2.07 4.70 5.14
CA ILE A 65 3.06 4.10 6.02
C ILE A 65 2.81 2.60 6.01
N ILE A 66 3.85 1.82 5.82
CA ILE A 66 3.76 0.37 5.84
C ILE A 66 4.52 -0.14 7.06
N LYS A 67 3.84 -0.97 7.83
CA LYS A 67 4.43 -1.57 9.01
C LYS A 67 4.32 -3.08 8.90
N GLU A 68 5.44 -3.75 9.03
CA GLU A 68 5.49 -5.21 8.97
C GLU A 68 4.85 -5.79 10.23
N ASP A 69 4.01 -6.80 10.03
CA ASP A 69 3.38 -7.51 11.15
C ASP A 69 4.35 -8.46 11.85
#